data_36a150a7c2d3a8fea49d7f738d6ca9ec
#
_entry.id   36a150a7c2d3a8fea49d7f738d6ca9ec
#
_cell.length_a   1.000
_cell.length_b   1.000
_cell.length_c   1.000
_cell.angle_alpha   90.00
_cell.angle_beta   90.00
_cell.angle_gamma   90.00
#
_symmetry.space_group_name_H-M   'P 1'
#
loop_
_entity.id
_entity.type
_entity.pdbx_description
1 polymer ?
#
loop_
_entity_poly.entity_id
_entity_poly.type
_entity_poly.pdbx_seq_one_letter_code
_entity_poly.pdbx_strand_id
1 'polypeptide(L)'
;MTKRKSALHNDSPVSEVLSKLGNPPKERSIVKGLVSGLAAGLVGTIAMTQFQNAWGKTSKAIQGNGSKAQDSDRQVRKEAQSEDSTMKAAGKLAHLAGRELSHEQRAKGGPIVHYCFGALMGALYGVCMEVAPESVRVRKLPFRALGFGSALFAGADEVALPALGLAGKVTETPPSSHLYGFASHMVYGFTAELVRKGVRHLL
;
A
#
# COMPACT_ATOMS: atom_id res chain seq x y z
N MET A 1 58.19 -9.68 6.41
CA MET A 1 57.16 -9.78 5.36
C MET A 1 55.78 -9.43 5.96
N THR A 2 55.40 -8.16 5.84
CA THR A 2 54.17 -7.63 6.45
C THR A 2 53.15 -7.50 5.34
N LYS A 3 52.09 -8.35 5.36
CA LYS A 3 50.96 -8.27 4.43
C LYS A 3 50.08 -7.09 4.80
N ARG A 4 50.16 -5.99 4.06
CA ARG A 4 49.16 -4.92 4.03
C ARG A 4 47.86 -5.52 3.48
N LYS A 5 46.85 -5.70 4.33
CA LYS A 5 45.45 -5.84 3.87
C LYS A 5 44.95 -4.46 3.45
N SER A 6 44.87 -4.19 2.16
CA SER A 6 44.16 -3.05 1.61
C SER A 6 42.67 -3.30 1.83
N ALA A 7 42.06 -2.62 2.80
CA ALA A 7 40.64 -2.49 2.90
C ALA A 7 40.20 -1.60 1.72
N LEU A 8 39.59 -2.20 0.69
CA LEU A 8 38.81 -1.49 -0.31
C LEU A 8 37.59 -0.90 0.41
N HIS A 9 37.72 0.34 0.86
CA HIS A 9 36.60 1.14 1.32
C HIS A 9 35.78 1.49 0.08
N ASN A 10 34.65 0.84 -0.10
CA ASN A 10 33.76 1.06 -1.22
C ASN A 10 32.88 2.30 -0.91
N ASP A 11 33.47 3.48 -1.08
CA ASP A 11 32.82 4.79 -0.85
C ASP A 11 31.86 5.17 -1.99
N SER A 12 31.00 4.25 -2.41
CA SER A 12 29.96 4.63 -3.37
C SER A 12 28.85 5.43 -2.65
N PRO A 13 28.32 6.49 -3.28
CA PRO A 13 27.16 7.25 -2.70
C PRO A 13 26.00 6.33 -2.33
N VAL A 14 25.86 5.23 -3.05
CA VAL A 14 24.81 4.22 -2.81
C VAL A 14 25.06 3.46 -1.50
N SER A 15 26.31 3.08 -1.18
CA SER A 15 26.61 2.37 0.08
C SER A 15 26.38 3.26 1.30
N GLU A 16 26.66 4.56 1.20
CA GLU A 16 26.38 5.53 2.25
C GLU A 16 24.87 5.69 2.48
N VAL A 17 24.08 5.84 1.39
CA VAL A 17 22.60 5.90 1.49
C VAL A 17 22.04 4.63 2.09
N LEU A 18 22.50 3.45 1.66
CA LEU A 18 22.05 2.16 2.20
C LEU A 18 22.40 1.99 3.68
N SER A 19 23.56 2.44 4.12
CA SER A 19 23.96 2.40 5.53
C SER A 19 23.08 3.31 6.39
N LYS A 20 22.77 4.52 5.91
CA LYS A 20 21.84 5.45 6.57
C LYS A 20 20.44 4.88 6.65
N LEU A 21 19.94 4.23 5.60
CA LEU A 21 18.65 3.56 5.60
C LEU A 21 18.58 2.38 6.60
N GLY A 22 19.71 1.81 6.99
CA GLY A 22 19.80 0.76 8.00
C GLY A 22 19.52 1.24 9.44
N ASN A 23 19.90 2.47 9.75
CA ASN A 23 19.84 3.01 11.11
C ASN A 23 18.58 3.85 11.37
N PRO A 24 17.97 3.78 12.57
CA PRO A 24 16.87 4.67 12.92
C PRO A 24 17.40 6.11 13.10
N PRO A 25 16.59 7.14 12.80
CA PRO A 25 16.94 8.53 13.09
C PRO A 25 17.25 8.72 14.58
N LYS A 26 18.26 9.53 14.89
CA LYS A 26 18.68 9.80 16.28
C LYS A 26 17.62 10.59 17.05
N GLU A 27 16.97 11.55 16.40
CA GLU A 27 15.94 12.40 16.99
C GLU A 27 14.53 11.90 16.64
N ARG A 28 13.63 11.92 17.62
CA ARG A 28 12.22 11.63 17.43
C ARG A 28 11.46 12.90 17.08
N SER A 29 10.64 12.88 16.05
CA SER A 29 9.83 14.02 15.66
C SER A 29 8.53 13.56 14.99
N ILE A 30 7.43 13.78 15.68
CA ILE A 30 6.08 13.43 15.18
C ILE A 30 5.81 14.14 13.85
N VAL A 31 6.21 15.40 13.70
CA VAL A 31 6.01 16.18 12.47
C VAL A 31 6.79 15.56 11.31
N LYS A 32 8.06 15.22 11.52
CA LYS A 32 8.88 14.55 10.48
C LYS A 32 8.35 13.15 10.18
N GLY A 33 7.85 12.42 11.18
CA GLY A 33 7.15 11.15 11.00
C GLY A 33 5.89 11.29 10.15
N LEU A 34 5.06 12.28 10.45
CA LEU A 34 3.84 12.60 9.70
C LEU A 34 4.15 12.91 8.23
N VAL A 35 5.08 13.84 7.97
CA VAL A 35 5.44 14.28 6.61
C VAL A 35 6.04 13.13 5.81
N SER A 36 7.01 12.41 6.39
CA SER A 36 7.61 11.25 5.72
C SER A 36 6.62 10.12 5.50
N GLY A 37 5.67 9.93 6.42
CA GLY A 37 4.60 8.96 6.31
C GLY A 37 3.57 9.32 5.24
N LEU A 38 3.15 10.60 5.14
CA LEU A 38 2.26 11.07 4.07
C LEU A 38 2.86 10.81 2.68
N ALA A 39 4.12 11.23 2.47
CA ALA A 39 4.83 10.99 1.21
C ALA A 39 4.92 9.49 0.91
N ALA A 40 5.26 8.69 1.92
CA ALA A 40 5.36 7.25 1.82
C ALA A 40 4.02 6.58 1.46
N GLY A 41 2.93 7.03 2.08
CA GLY A 41 1.59 6.53 1.79
C GLY A 41 1.14 6.82 0.37
N LEU A 42 1.39 8.04 -0.13
CA LEU A 42 1.08 8.39 -1.52
C LEU A 42 1.87 7.53 -2.52
N VAL A 43 3.19 7.44 -2.36
CA VAL A 43 4.04 6.64 -3.25
C VAL A 43 3.72 5.14 -3.13
N GLY A 44 3.45 4.65 -1.92
CA GLY A 44 3.00 3.29 -1.68
C GLY A 44 1.69 2.97 -2.40
N THR A 45 0.72 3.90 -2.39
CA THR A 45 -0.55 3.75 -3.12
C THR A 45 -0.33 3.73 -4.63
N ILE A 46 0.56 4.57 -5.16
CA ILE A 46 0.93 4.52 -6.58
C ILE A 46 1.50 3.14 -6.94
N ALA A 47 2.47 2.64 -6.17
CA ALA A 47 3.09 1.35 -6.42
C ALA A 47 2.07 0.20 -6.35
N MET A 48 1.19 0.21 -5.35
CA MET A 48 0.08 -0.74 -5.20
C MET A 48 -0.85 -0.70 -6.41
N THR A 49 -1.26 0.48 -6.86
CA THR A 49 -2.13 0.65 -8.05
C THR A 49 -1.46 0.11 -9.31
N GLN A 50 -0.15 0.36 -9.50
CA GLN A 50 0.59 -0.19 -10.64
C GLN A 50 0.69 -1.72 -10.59
N PHE A 51 0.93 -2.28 -9.41
CA PHE A 51 0.91 -3.73 -9.21
C PHE A 51 -0.47 -4.32 -9.56
N GLN A 52 -1.55 -3.71 -9.08
CA GLN A 52 -2.92 -4.14 -9.34
C GLN A 52 -3.25 -4.11 -10.84
N ASN A 53 -2.84 -3.05 -11.54
CA ASN A 53 -3.01 -2.93 -12.99
C ASN A 53 -2.21 -4.01 -13.75
N ALA A 54 -0.98 -4.29 -13.34
CA ALA A 54 -0.16 -5.34 -13.94
C ALA A 54 -0.75 -6.72 -13.71
N TRP A 55 -1.19 -7.01 -12.49
CA TRP A 55 -1.85 -8.26 -12.11
C TRP A 55 -3.10 -8.51 -12.96
N GLY A 56 -3.98 -7.50 -13.10
CA GLY A 56 -5.18 -7.61 -13.91
C GLY A 56 -4.89 -7.90 -15.39
N LYS A 57 -3.85 -7.28 -15.97
CA LYS A 57 -3.42 -7.57 -17.35
C LYS A 57 -2.91 -9.01 -17.51
N THR A 58 -2.09 -9.48 -16.57
CA THR A 58 -1.52 -10.83 -16.59
C THR A 58 -2.59 -11.90 -16.42
N SER A 59 -3.53 -11.70 -15.50
CA SER A 59 -4.65 -12.62 -15.28
C SER A 59 -5.52 -12.78 -16.53
N LYS A 60 -5.82 -11.67 -17.22
CA LYS A 60 -6.55 -11.69 -18.50
C LYS A 60 -5.79 -12.40 -19.61
N ALA A 61 -4.47 -12.23 -19.71
CA ALA A 61 -3.64 -12.89 -20.70
C ALA A 61 -3.58 -14.41 -20.49
N ILE A 62 -3.57 -14.88 -19.24
CA ILE A 62 -3.59 -16.31 -18.90
C ILE A 62 -4.96 -16.94 -19.21
N GLN A 63 -6.05 -16.22 -18.97
CA GLN A 63 -7.42 -16.71 -19.25
C GLN A 63 -7.81 -16.68 -20.73
N GLY A 64 -7.19 -15.82 -21.53
CA GLY A 64 -7.53 -15.59 -22.93
C GLY A 64 -7.13 -16.73 -23.89
N ASN A 65 -6.49 -17.79 -23.45
CA ASN A 65 -6.07 -18.93 -24.29
C ASN A 65 -7.04 -20.13 -24.26
N GLY A 66 -8.22 -19.99 -23.65
CA GLY A 66 -9.26 -21.01 -23.59
C GLY A 66 -10.62 -20.44 -24.00
N SER A 67 -11.07 -20.72 -25.19
CA SER A 67 -12.41 -20.64 -25.84
C SER A 67 -13.59 -20.21 -24.93
N LYS A 68 -13.68 -18.95 -24.48
CA LYS A 68 -14.84 -18.32 -23.82
C LYS A 68 -14.87 -16.81 -24.02
N ALA A 69 -14.72 -16.34 -25.25
CA ALA A 69 -14.78 -14.91 -25.56
C ALA A 69 -16.11 -14.23 -25.13
N GLN A 70 -17.20 -14.99 -25.14
CA GLN A 70 -18.54 -14.47 -24.85
C GLN A 70 -18.85 -14.37 -23.34
N ASP A 71 -18.29 -15.24 -22.51
CA ASP A 71 -18.40 -15.15 -21.04
C ASP A 71 -17.46 -14.07 -20.47
N SER A 72 -16.29 -13.89 -21.09
CA SER A 72 -15.32 -12.85 -20.70
C SER A 72 -15.88 -11.44 -20.89
N ASP A 73 -16.58 -11.17 -21.99
CA ASP A 73 -17.20 -9.86 -22.23
C ASP A 73 -18.36 -9.56 -21.27
N ARG A 74 -19.11 -10.58 -20.86
CA ARG A 74 -20.15 -10.43 -19.83
C ARG A 74 -19.54 -10.19 -18.44
N GLN A 75 -18.45 -10.85 -18.12
CA GLN A 75 -17.76 -10.70 -16.83
C GLN A 75 -17.06 -9.35 -16.75
N VAL A 76 -16.38 -8.92 -17.81
CA VAL A 76 -15.77 -7.57 -17.89
C VAL A 76 -16.84 -6.46 -17.79
N ARG A 77 -18.02 -6.65 -18.41
CA ARG A 77 -19.13 -5.71 -18.26
C ARG A 77 -19.73 -5.71 -16.85
N LYS A 78 -19.83 -6.88 -16.20
CA LYS A 78 -20.29 -6.97 -14.80
C LYS A 78 -19.29 -6.34 -13.83
N GLU A 79 -17.99 -6.56 -14.04
CA GLU A 79 -16.93 -5.95 -13.23
C GLU A 79 -16.84 -4.43 -13.44
N ALA A 80 -17.01 -3.96 -14.69
CA ALA A 80 -17.07 -2.53 -14.99
C ALA A 80 -18.34 -1.83 -14.44
N GLN A 81 -19.41 -2.58 -14.19
CA GLN A 81 -20.64 -2.09 -13.57
C GLN A 81 -20.69 -2.32 -12.05
N SER A 82 -19.83 -3.18 -11.50
CA SER A 82 -19.74 -3.40 -10.07
C SER A 82 -18.94 -2.28 -9.42
N GLU A 83 -19.52 -1.64 -8.43
CA GLU A 83 -18.82 -0.66 -7.60
C GLU A 83 -17.80 -1.39 -6.73
N ASP A 84 -16.53 -1.02 -6.84
CA ASP A 84 -15.51 -1.45 -5.91
C ASP A 84 -15.66 -0.79 -4.53
N SER A 85 -14.90 -1.25 -3.55
CA SER A 85 -14.98 -0.77 -2.17
C SER A 85 -14.70 0.73 -2.06
N THR A 86 -13.82 1.27 -2.93
CA THR A 86 -13.45 2.70 -2.89
C THR A 86 -14.54 3.57 -3.50
N MET A 87 -15.23 3.10 -4.55
CA MET A 87 -16.42 3.77 -5.13
C MET A 87 -17.59 3.80 -4.13
N LYS A 88 -17.84 2.68 -3.43
CA LYS A 88 -18.83 2.59 -2.37
C LYS A 88 -18.50 3.54 -1.21
N ALA A 89 -17.21 3.61 -0.83
CA ALA A 89 -16.74 4.54 0.19
C ALA A 89 -16.95 6.00 -0.24
N ALA A 90 -16.65 6.35 -1.50
CA ALA A 90 -16.92 7.67 -2.03
C ALA A 90 -18.41 8.04 -1.96
N GLY A 91 -19.29 7.11 -2.34
CA GLY A 91 -20.73 7.28 -2.24
C GLY A 91 -21.20 7.50 -0.79
N LYS A 92 -20.72 6.66 0.15
CA LYS A 92 -21.07 6.83 1.58
C LYS A 92 -20.58 8.13 2.18
N LEU A 93 -19.35 8.54 1.87
CA LEU A 93 -18.81 9.82 2.34
C LEU A 93 -19.61 11.02 1.81
N ALA A 94 -19.99 10.98 0.53
CA ALA A 94 -20.84 12.01 -0.04
C ALA A 94 -22.23 12.05 0.59
N HIS A 95 -22.84 10.88 0.81
CA HIS A 95 -24.15 10.77 1.50
C HIS A 95 -24.10 11.36 2.92
N LEU A 96 -23.04 11.11 3.68
CA LEU A 96 -22.83 11.73 4.99
C LEU A 96 -22.69 13.26 4.91
N ALA A 97 -22.23 13.78 3.77
CA ALA A 97 -22.17 15.22 3.48
C ALA A 97 -23.46 15.76 2.85
N GLY A 98 -24.55 14.98 2.84
CA GLY A 98 -25.85 15.36 2.29
C GLY A 98 -25.90 15.39 0.76
N ARG A 99 -25.03 14.63 0.08
CA ARG A 99 -24.96 14.58 -1.39
C ARG A 99 -25.11 13.15 -1.89
N GLU A 100 -25.88 12.97 -2.96
CA GLU A 100 -25.95 11.72 -3.70
C GLU A 100 -25.03 11.78 -4.93
N LEU A 101 -24.16 10.79 -5.08
CA LEU A 101 -23.28 10.68 -6.24
C LEU A 101 -23.85 9.70 -7.26
N SER A 102 -23.83 10.08 -8.54
CA SER A 102 -24.07 9.15 -9.63
C SER A 102 -22.96 8.08 -9.69
N HIS A 103 -23.22 6.98 -10.39
CA HIS A 103 -22.20 5.93 -10.59
C HIS A 103 -20.92 6.48 -11.21
N GLU A 104 -21.00 7.37 -12.20
CA GLU A 104 -19.83 8.01 -12.81
C GLU A 104 -19.05 8.87 -11.82
N GLN A 105 -19.75 9.61 -10.96
CA GLN A 105 -19.11 10.42 -9.91
C GLN A 105 -18.42 9.54 -8.87
N ARG A 106 -19.01 8.39 -8.50
CA ARG A 106 -18.37 7.41 -7.60
C ARG A 106 -17.13 6.80 -8.25
N ALA A 107 -17.18 6.48 -9.54
CA ALA A 107 -16.04 5.98 -10.29
C ALA A 107 -14.85 6.96 -10.32
N LYS A 108 -15.13 8.27 -10.39
CA LYS A 108 -14.12 9.31 -10.28
C LYS A 108 -13.68 9.55 -8.83
N GLY A 109 -14.58 9.38 -7.87
CA GLY A 109 -14.32 9.54 -6.43
C GLY A 109 -13.53 8.39 -5.82
N GLY A 110 -13.70 7.18 -6.30
CA GLY A 110 -13.03 5.97 -5.79
C GLY A 110 -11.50 6.11 -5.71
N PRO A 111 -10.80 6.46 -6.80
CA PRO A 111 -9.37 6.71 -6.77
C PRO A 111 -8.96 7.78 -5.75
N ILE A 112 -9.72 8.86 -5.61
CA ILE A 112 -9.44 9.92 -4.63
C ILE A 112 -9.49 9.35 -3.22
N VAL A 113 -10.53 8.58 -2.89
CA VAL A 113 -10.64 7.90 -1.59
C VAL A 113 -9.47 6.95 -1.38
N HIS A 114 -9.08 6.17 -2.38
CA HIS A 114 -7.95 5.24 -2.29
C HIS A 114 -6.63 5.97 -1.96
N TYR A 115 -6.31 7.05 -2.68
CA TYR A 115 -5.10 7.83 -2.44
C TYR A 115 -5.12 8.56 -1.10
N CYS A 116 -6.26 9.15 -0.72
CA CYS A 116 -6.42 9.80 0.58
C CYS A 116 -6.26 8.80 1.74
N PHE A 117 -6.88 7.64 1.62
CA PHE A 117 -6.74 6.58 2.62
C PHE A 117 -5.30 6.08 2.72
N GLY A 118 -4.65 5.80 1.59
CA GLY A 118 -3.25 5.38 1.60
C GLY A 118 -2.31 6.44 2.19
N ALA A 119 -2.50 7.71 1.85
CA ALA A 119 -1.74 8.81 2.45
C ALA A 119 -1.94 8.89 3.97
N LEU A 120 -3.20 8.77 4.44
CA LEU A 120 -3.54 8.78 5.86
C LEU A 120 -2.90 7.59 6.60
N MET A 121 -3.00 6.37 6.05
CA MET A 121 -2.39 5.18 6.66
C MET A 121 -0.88 5.29 6.70
N GLY A 122 -0.25 5.82 5.65
CA GLY A 122 1.18 6.12 5.64
C GLY A 122 1.57 7.14 6.70
N ALA A 123 0.79 8.21 6.86
CA ALA A 123 1.01 9.24 7.90
C ALA A 123 0.93 8.66 9.30
N LEU A 124 -0.11 7.87 9.59
CA LEU A 124 -0.27 7.17 10.87
C LEU A 124 0.90 6.23 11.13
N TYR A 125 1.30 5.45 10.13
CA TYR A 125 2.48 4.59 10.24
C TYR A 125 3.74 5.39 10.54
N GLY A 126 3.96 6.51 9.85
CA GLY A 126 5.10 7.39 10.07
C GLY A 126 5.16 7.92 11.51
N VAL A 127 4.04 8.37 12.05
CA VAL A 127 3.92 8.81 13.46
C VAL A 127 4.14 7.63 14.40
N CYS A 128 3.52 6.48 14.15
CA CYS A 128 3.71 5.28 14.97
C CYS A 128 5.19 4.88 15.05
N MET A 129 5.93 4.98 13.95
CA MET A 129 7.35 4.66 13.94
C MET A 129 8.22 5.67 14.71
N GLU A 130 7.78 6.90 14.91
CA GLU A 130 8.49 7.86 15.75
C GLU A 130 8.28 7.58 17.26
N VAL A 131 7.09 7.13 17.66
CA VAL A 131 6.77 6.83 19.06
C VAL A 131 7.06 5.37 19.44
N ALA A 132 7.27 4.49 18.48
CA ALA A 132 7.51 3.07 18.71
C ALA A 132 8.74 2.82 19.59
N PRO A 133 8.73 1.73 20.39
CA PRO A 133 9.91 1.27 21.13
C PRO A 133 11.09 0.99 20.20
N GLU A 134 12.30 1.11 20.72
CA GLU A 134 13.52 0.88 19.95
C GLU A 134 13.57 -0.52 19.36
N SER A 135 13.11 -1.52 20.08
CA SER A 135 13.00 -2.91 19.61
C SER A 135 12.20 -3.08 18.30
N VAL A 136 11.25 -2.18 18.04
CA VAL A 136 10.49 -2.13 16.77
C VAL A 136 11.24 -1.32 15.71
N ARG A 137 11.79 -0.17 16.13
CA ARG A 137 12.48 0.76 15.22
C ARG A 137 13.76 0.20 14.61
N VAL A 138 14.48 -0.64 15.37
CA VAL A 138 15.74 -1.28 14.90
C VAL A 138 15.49 -2.54 14.06
N ARG A 139 14.25 -3.04 13.96
CA ARG A 139 13.96 -4.19 13.09
C ARG A 139 14.36 -3.92 11.65
N LYS A 140 14.84 -4.98 10.98
CA LYS A 140 15.19 -4.90 9.56
C LYS A 140 13.98 -4.46 8.72
N LEU A 141 14.24 -3.72 7.65
CA LEU A 141 13.23 -3.16 6.75
C LEU A 141 12.14 -4.17 6.33
N PRO A 142 12.46 -5.40 5.88
CA PRO A 142 11.42 -6.34 5.45
C PRO A 142 10.41 -6.67 6.56
N PHE A 143 10.86 -6.82 7.81
CA PHE A 143 9.93 -7.13 8.91
C PHE A 143 8.96 -6.00 9.24
N ARG A 144 9.41 -4.74 9.12
CA ARG A 144 8.53 -3.58 9.33
C ARG A 144 7.56 -3.42 8.17
N ALA A 145 8.05 -3.57 6.95
CA ALA A 145 7.25 -3.49 5.74
C ALA A 145 6.16 -4.58 5.70
N LEU A 146 6.54 -5.84 5.97
CA LEU A 146 5.61 -6.97 6.07
C LEU A 146 4.59 -6.74 7.19
N GLY A 147 5.05 -6.34 8.38
CA GLY A 147 4.15 -6.07 9.52
C GLY A 147 3.13 -4.99 9.21
N PHE A 148 3.54 -3.88 8.58
CA PHE A 148 2.64 -2.79 8.22
C PHE A 148 1.66 -3.23 7.12
N GLY A 149 2.15 -3.83 6.03
CA GLY A 149 1.30 -4.30 4.93
C GLY A 149 0.29 -5.35 5.40
N SER A 150 0.72 -6.33 6.22
CA SER A 150 -0.18 -7.36 6.77
C SER A 150 -1.23 -6.77 7.71
N ALA A 151 -0.84 -5.84 8.59
CA ALA A 151 -1.77 -5.19 9.51
C ALA A 151 -2.80 -4.35 8.75
N LEU A 152 -2.37 -3.67 7.70
CA LEU A 152 -3.27 -2.88 6.86
C LEU A 152 -4.24 -3.77 6.08
N PHE A 153 -3.77 -4.85 5.46
CA PHE A 153 -4.62 -5.84 4.80
C PHE A 153 -5.66 -6.41 5.77
N ALA A 154 -5.21 -6.96 6.89
CA ALA A 154 -6.12 -7.57 7.86
C ALA A 154 -7.10 -6.55 8.46
N GLY A 155 -6.62 -5.36 8.82
CA GLY A 155 -7.45 -4.33 9.44
C GLY A 155 -8.41 -3.63 8.47
N ALA A 156 -7.95 -3.29 7.28
CA ALA A 156 -8.79 -2.60 6.30
C ALA A 156 -9.64 -3.59 5.49
N ASP A 157 -9.02 -4.51 4.75
CA ASP A 157 -9.74 -5.35 3.79
C ASP A 157 -10.57 -6.44 4.47
N GLU A 158 -10.02 -7.10 5.49
CA GLU A 158 -10.69 -8.24 6.12
C GLU A 158 -11.64 -7.85 7.26
N VAL A 159 -11.44 -6.67 7.87
CA VAL A 159 -12.27 -6.24 9.00
C VAL A 159 -13.08 -4.99 8.66
N ALA A 160 -12.44 -3.86 8.35
CA ALA A 160 -13.12 -2.58 8.24
C ALA A 160 -14.07 -2.52 7.02
N LEU A 161 -13.64 -2.95 5.84
CA LEU A 161 -14.48 -2.91 4.64
C LEU A 161 -15.74 -3.78 4.78
N PRO A 162 -15.68 -5.05 5.23
CA PRO A 162 -16.89 -5.83 5.49
C PRO A 162 -17.76 -5.24 6.59
N ALA A 163 -17.19 -4.81 7.71
CA ALA A 163 -17.93 -4.22 8.82
C ALA A 163 -18.68 -2.93 8.42
N LEU A 164 -18.10 -2.15 7.51
CA LEU A 164 -18.73 -0.96 6.95
C LEU A 164 -19.68 -1.27 5.78
N GLY A 165 -19.82 -2.53 5.37
CA GLY A 165 -20.64 -2.92 4.22
C GLY A 165 -20.11 -2.38 2.88
N LEU A 166 -18.81 -2.16 2.81
CA LEU A 166 -18.10 -1.72 1.59
C LEU A 166 -17.59 -2.90 0.76
N ALA A 167 -17.37 -4.06 1.39
CA ALA A 167 -17.02 -5.33 0.76
C ALA A 167 -17.98 -6.44 1.19
N GLY A 168 -17.97 -7.56 0.46
CA GLY A 168 -18.67 -8.79 0.85
C GLY A 168 -18.07 -9.43 2.10
N LYS A 169 -18.70 -10.50 2.60
CA LYS A 169 -18.18 -11.22 3.76
C LYS A 169 -16.88 -11.92 3.39
N VAL A 170 -15.91 -11.89 4.30
CA VAL A 170 -14.60 -12.55 4.15
C VAL A 170 -14.75 -14.03 3.78
N THR A 171 -15.69 -14.72 4.44
CA THR A 171 -15.95 -16.16 4.22
C THR A 171 -16.56 -16.49 2.85
N GLU A 172 -17.12 -15.50 2.15
CA GLU A 172 -17.74 -15.65 0.82
C GLU A 172 -16.79 -15.20 -0.29
N THR A 173 -15.64 -14.61 0.07
CA THR A 173 -14.62 -14.11 -0.86
C THR A 173 -13.70 -15.25 -1.30
N PRO A 174 -13.42 -15.42 -2.62
CA PRO A 174 -12.50 -16.44 -3.09
C PRO A 174 -11.08 -16.29 -2.53
N PRO A 175 -10.36 -17.39 -2.22
CA PRO A 175 -8.99 -17.34 -1.71
C PRO A 175 -8.01 -16.57 -2.61
N SER A 176 -8.23 -16.58 -3.92
CA SER A 176 -7.44 -15.81 -4.89
C SER A 176 -7.54 -14.30 -4.68
N SER A 177 -8.71 -13.81 -4.24
CA SER A 177 -8.93 -12.39 -3.94
C SER A 177 -8.21 -11.98 -2.67
N HIS A 178 -8.21 -12.83 -1.64
CA HIS A 178 -7.42 -12.60 -0.43
C HIS A 178 -5.91 -12.57 -0.73
N LEU A 179 -5.44 -13.51 -1.56
CA LEU A 179 -4.03 -13.52 -1.97
C LEU A 179 -3.64 -12.26 -2.75
N TYR A 180 -4.50 -11.84 -3.67
CA TYR A 180 -4.32 -10.61 -4.44
C TYR A 180 -4.32 -9.37 -3.54
N GLY A 181 -5.28 -9.24 -2.64
CA GLY A 181 -5.35 -8.15 -1.67
C GLY A 181 -4.11 -8.12 -0.77
N PHE A 182 -3.73 -9.28 -0.23
CA PHE A 182 -2.52 -9.41 0.58
C PHE A 182 -1.26 -8.99 -0.18
N ALA A 183 -1.04 -9.51 -1.39
CA ALA A 183 0.12 -9.16 -2.22
C ALA A 183 0.15 -7.65 -2.54
N SER A 184 -0.99 -7.04 -2.83
CA SER A 184 -1.13 -5.61 -3.08
C SER A 184 -0.69 -4.79 -1.85
N HIS A 185 -1.11 -5.20 -0.64
CA HIS A 185 -0.72 -4.55 0.60
C HIS A 185 0.76 -4.78 0.96
N MET A 186 1.35 -5.91 0.54
CA MET A 186 2.80 -6.11 0.67
C MET A 186 3.58 -5.12 -0.19
N VAL A 187 3.17 -4.90 -1.44
CA VAL A 187 3.78 -3.88 -2.31
C VAL A 187 3.66 -2.49 -1.69
N TYR A 188 2.47 -2.14 -1.18
CA TYR A 188 2.27 -0.88 -0.46
C TYR A 188 3.21 -0.77 0.75
N GLY A 189 3.23 -1.76 1.64
CA GLY A 189 4.02 -1.74 2.87
C GLY A 189 5.54 -1.62 2.62
N PHE A 190 6.06 -2.36 1.64
CA PHE A 190 7.48 -2.28 1.26
C PHE A 190 7.83 -0.91 0.70
N THR A 191 7.03 -0.40 -0.24
CA THR A 191 7.26 0.91 -0.86
C THR A 191 7.14 2.02 0.18
N ALA A 192 6.09 1.99 1.01
CA ALA A 192 5.87 2.98 2.04
C ALA A 192 7.03 3.01 3.05
N GLU A 193 7.49 1.86 3.55
CA GLU A 193 8.60 1.85 4.50
C GLU A 193 9.91 2.34 3.88
N LEU A 194 10.19 2.01 2.63
CA LEU A 194 11.38 2.47 1.91
C LEU A 194 11.37 3.99 1.73
N VAL A 195 10.26 4.53 1.22
CA VAL A 195 10.09 5.97 0.99
C VAL A 195 10.10 6.74 2.31
N ARG A 196 9.37 6.25 3.33
CA ARG A 196 9.35 6.85 4.65
C ARG A 196 10.76 7.03 5.21
N LYS A 197 11.59 5.98 5.14
CA LYS A 197 12.98 6.05 5.59
C LYS A 197 13.78 7.07 4.79
N GLY A 198 13.69 7.03 3.47
CA GLY A 198 14.39 7.97 2.60
C GLY A 198 14.04 9.41 2.93
N VAL A 199 12.75 9.74 2.94
CA VAL A 199 12.25 11.10 3.26
C VAL A 199 12.62 11.50 4.68
N ARG A 200 12.49 10.59 5.66
CA ARG A 200 12.82 10.87 7.07
C ARG A 200 14.30 11.19 7.29
N HIS A 201 15.18 10.66 6.45
CA HIS A 201 16.62 11.01 6.50
C HIS A 201 16.94 12.35 5.84
N LEU A 202 16.08 12.83 4.95
CA LEU A 202 16.24 14.14 4.30
C LEU A 202 15.70 15.30 5.17
N LEU A 203 14.79 15.00 6.10
CA LEU A 203 14.19 15.95 7.06
C LEU A 203 15.02 16.09 8.33
#